data_ae5921c1481738a055cde17519371fcf
#
_entry.id   ae5921c1481738a055cde17519371fcf
#
_cell.length_a   1.000
_cell.length_b   1.000
_cell.length_c   1.000
_cell.angle_alpha   90.00
_cell.angle_beta   90.00
_cell.angle_gamma   90.00
#
_symmetry.space_group_name_H-M   'P 1'
#
loop_
_entity.id
_entity.type
_entity.pdbx_description
1 polymer ?
#
loop_
_entity_poly.entity_id
_entity_poly.type
_entity_poly.pdbx_seq_one_letter_code
_entity_poly.pdbx_strand_id
1 'polypeptide(L)'
;MEGIFSSFIHLFYYFCVLLKTFTFGMKYTSLLFLLLLPFGQLFAQYNDPDEIEPDSLDVELNDQEIQDLNSGKAVVEESTVMEMLNLVSSISLMDKDVYLDIDSTELNVFGYKKYEIPVFDDSVYMARIDALAEQTTIPLTYNSHVKSFIDLYANRLRTQSSRMLGLSFVYFPMFEELLDKYNLPLELKYLAMVESALNPTAGSHAGAKGLWQFMLGTAKDYGLKVTSLLDERFDPMKETVAACQYLQNLYARYQDWFLVLAAYNSGPGTVNKAILRAGGVKNYWAIWPYLPKETRGYVPAFIAVTYVMNYATAHNLYPINPGLLLHGTDTVMVHRQCAFDQINEVIGAPIEDMRFFNPQYTKHIIPASLDNPYPLRLPTKYALLFVKFENEIYAHESKAQVYQEKIVEQVKEVSDSFTHVVKRGESLGSIARKYHVTVSNIKRWNKLKRETIQTGQRLKIYRSGAPMAQVSNTTKSNSSSKSSAATTRTHVVKRGETLSSIARKYHCTPNDIKKWNNLKGTNIQAGQKLKIKK
;
A
#
# COMPACT_ATOMS: atom_id res chain seq x y z
N MET A 1 -34.58 -21.43 11.31
CA MET A 1 -33.94 -20.19 11.74
C MET A 1 -34.56 -18.92 11.13
N GLU A 2 -35.70 -19.05 10.46
CA GLU A 2 -36.42 -17.91 9.85
C GLU A 2 -37.38 -17.16 10.80
N GLY A 3 -37.59 -17.65 12.02
CA GLY A 3 -38.52 -17.05 12.97
C GLY A 3 -38.00 -15.93 13.87
N ILE A 4 -36.66 -15.75 13.95
CA ILE A 4 -36.03 -14.78 14.88
C ILE A 4 -35.74 -13.43 14.18
N PHE A 5 -35.55 -13.44 12.87
CA PHE A 5 -35.30 -12.21 12.09
C PHE A 5 -36.56 -11.36 11.88
N SER A 6 -37.73 -11.97 11.78
CA SER A 6 -39.00 -11.25 11.63
C SER A 6 -39.41 -10.47 12.89
N SER A 7 -39.04 -10.96 14.07
CA SER A 7 -39.37 -10.30 15.35
C SER A 7 -38.52 -9.05 15.63
N PHE A 8 -37.30 -8.99 15.10
CA PHE A 8 -36.41 -7.81 15.28
C PHE A 8 -36.83 -6.63 14.40
N ILE A 9 -37.29 -6.89 13.18
CA ILE A 9 -37.78 -5.84 12.27
C ILE A 9 -39.08 -5.21 12.78
N HIS A 10 -39.97 -5.98 13.36
CA HIS A 10 -41.19 -5.48 13.97
C HIS A 10 -40.94 -4.64 15.24
N LEU A 11 -39.92 -5.01 16.04
CA LEU A 11 -39.56 -4.26 17.24
C LEU A 11 -38.95 -2.89 16.90
N PHE A 12 -38.14 -2.83 15.83
CA PHE A 12 -37.53 -1.59 15.35
C PHE A 12 -38.55 -0.64 14.72
N TYR A 13 -39.55 -1.18 14.03
CA TYR A 13 -40.63 -0.36 13.46
C TYR A 13 -41.52 0.24 14.56
N TYR A 14 -41.85 -0.51 15.61
CA TYR A 14 -42.58 0.00 16.76
C TYR A 14 -41.82 1.07 17.56
N PHE A 15 -40.50 0.95 17.65
CA PHE A 15 -39.66 1.95 18.32
C PHE A 15 -39.59 3.28 17.54
N CYS A 16 -39.55 3.21 16.23
CA CYS A 16 -39.59 4.41 15.37
C CYS A 16 -40.97 5.09 15.35
N VAL A 17 -42.06 4.34 15.51
CA VAL A 17 -43.42 4.90 15.57
C VAL A 17 -43.68 5.56 16.93
N LEU A 18 -43.14 5.00 18.03
CA LEU A 18 -43.26 5.56 19.38
C LEU A 18 -42.49 6.88 19.55
N LEU A 19 -41.37 7.06 18.80
CA LEU A 19 -40.61 8.32 18.80
C LEU A 19 -41.31 9.46 18.03
N LYS A 20 -42.29 9.15 17.15
CA LYS A 20 -43.06 10.17 16.41
C LYS A 20 -44.29 10.71 17.15
N THR A 21 -44.71 10.07 18.25
CA THR A 21 -45.92 10.45 19.01
C THR A 21 -45.63 11.19 20.31
N PHE A 22 -44.36 11.49 20.62
CA PHE A 22 -43.97 12.25 21.82
C PHE A 22 -43.40 13.62 21.49
N THR A 23 -44.07 14.40 20.64
CA THR A 23 -43.81 15.84 20.50
C THR A 23 -44.83 16.62 21.30
N PHE A 24 -44.66 16.70 22.61
CA PHE A 24 -45.22 17.81 23.43
C PHE A 24 -44.28 18.11 24.58
N GLY A 25 -43.63 19.25 24.48
CA GLY A 25 -43.07 20.14 25.51
C GLY A 25 -42.25 19.50 26.62
N MET A 26 -40.94 19.68 26.59
CA MET A 26 -40.18 20.34 27.65
C MET A 26 -38.64 20.16 27.42
N LYS A 27 -37.97 21.29 27.40
CA LYS A 27 -36.57 21.57 27.80
C LYS A 27 -35.68 20.38 28.19
N TYR A 28 -34.97 19.81 27.21
CA TYR A 28 -33.77 18.99 27.43
C TYR A 28 -32.74 19.24 26.31
N THR A 29 -32.35 20.50 26.11
CA THR A 29 -31.26 20.86 25.20
C THR A 29 -29.89 20.73 25.85
N SER A 30 -29.79 20.34 27.13
CA SER A 30 -28.51 20.28 27.86
C SER A 30 -27.97 18.86 28.06
N LEU A 31 -28.74 17.79 27.76
CA LEU A 31 -28.26 16.42 27.98
C LEU A 31 -27.76 15.73 26.71
N LEU A 32 -28.06 16.27 25.54
CA LEU A 32 -27.55 15.73 24.25
C LEU A 32 -26.13 16.19 23.93
N PHE A 33 -25.64 17.24 24.61
CA PHE A 33 -24.27 17.74 24.41
C PHE A 33 -23.19 16.99 25.20
N LEU A 34 -23.58 16.16 26.17
CA LEU A 34 -22.62 15.45 27.01
C LEU A 34 -22.26 14.02 26.52
N LEU A 35 -22.96 13.49 25.51
CA LEU A 35 -22.70 12.17 24.92
C LEU A 35 -21.93 12.19 23.60
N LEU A 36 -21.62 13.39 23.07
CA LEU A 36 -20.83 13.54 21.83
C LEU A 36 -19.38 13.99 22.07
N LEU A 37 -18.94 14.14 23.32
CA LEU A 37 -17.60 14.66 23.64
C LEU A 37 -16.44 13.64 23.78
N PRO A 38 -16.60 12.30 23.78
CA PRO A 38 -15.41 11.45 23.78
C PRO A 38 -14.90 11.01 22.41
N PHE A 39 -15.61 11.27 21.31
CA PHE A 39 -15.14 10.84 19.97
C PHE A 39 -14.37 11.90 19.19
N GLY A 40 -14.41 13.15 19.60
CA GLY A 40 -13.72 14.27 18.91
C GLY A 40 -12.26 14.48 19.28
N GLN A 41 -11.74 13.86 20.34
CA GLN A 41 -10.36 14.10 20.81
C GLN A 41 -9.35 12.99 20.47
N LEU A 42 -9.77 11.93 19.80
CA LEU A 42 -8.82 10.88 19.36
C LEU A 42 -8.24 11.15 17.95
N PHE A 43 -8.68 12.19 17.25
CA PHE A 43 -8.18 12.54 15.92
C PHE A 43 -7.22 13.73 15.88
N ALA A 44 -6.82 14.28 17.03
CA ALA A 44 -6.04 15.52 17.11
C ALA A 44 -4.54 15.33 17.36
N GLN A 45 -3.96 14.15 17.16
CA GLN A 45 -2.51 13.94 17.22
C GLN A 45 -2.01 12.97 16.14
N TYR A 46 -2.41 13.21 14.88
CA TYR A 46 -1.68 12.71 13.73
C TYR A 46 -0.71 13.82 13.31
N ASN A 47 0.53 13.74 13.80
CA ASN A 47 1.62 14.51 13.25
C ASN A 47 1.85 13.99 11.83
N ASP A 48 1.50 14.79 10.84
CA ASP A 48 1.75 14.55 9.42
C ASP A 48 3.26 14.37 9.21
N PRO A 49 3.75 13.17 8.83
CA PRO A 49 5.18 12.99 8.56
C PRO A 49 5.65 13.70 7.29
N ASP A 50 4.74 14.32 6.55
CA ASP A 50 4.97 14.99 5.26
C ASP A 50 5.01 16.52 5.35
N GLU A 51 5.23 17.14 6.51
CA GLU A 51 5.78 18.50 6.55
C GLU A 51 7.25 18.46 6.08
N ILE A 52 7.42 18.16 4.79
CA ILE A 52 8.65 18.41 4.06
C ILE A 52 8.68 19.91 3.78
N GLU A 53 9.66 20.61 4.38
CA GLU A 53 10.00 21.96 4.01
C GLU A 53 10.11 22.11 2.47
N PRO A 54 9.76 23.26 1.91
CA PRO A 54 9.72 23.48 0.47
C PRO A 54 11.12 23.59 -0.11
N ASP A 55 11.80 22.46 -0.30
CA ASP A 55 13.07 22.42 -1.04
C ASP A 55 12.90 21.69 -2.37
N SER A 56 12.89 22.54 -3.41
CA SER A 56 13.37 22.28 -4.77
C SER A 56 12.90 21.00 -5.46
N LEU A 57 11.67 21.00 -5.92
CA LEU A 57 11.30 20.46 -7.22
C LEU A 57 10.56 21.56 -7.97
N ASP A 58 11.31 22.52 -8.48
CA ASP A 58 10.85 23.41 -9.54
C ASP A 58 10.67 22.56 -10.80
N VAL A 59 9.49 21.96 -10.94
CA VAL A 59 9.01 21.54 -12.24
C VAL A 59 8.43 22.80 -12.87
N GLU A 60 9.32 23.66 -13.38
CA GLU A 60 8.92 24.69 -14.33
C GLU A 60 8.43 23.96 -15.58
N LEU A 61 7.17 24.19 -15.94
CA LEU A 61 6.65 23.81 -17.25
C LEU A 61 7.50 24.57 -18.28
N ASN A 62 8.10 23.85 -19.22
CA ASN A 62 8.78 24.51 -20.33
C ASN A 62 7.77 25.15 -21.27
N ASP A 63 8.20 26.12 -22.08
CA ASP A 63 7.32 26.87 -22.99
C ASP A 63 6.55 25.97 -23.96
N GLN A 64 7.11 24.81 -24.33
CA GLN A 64 6.47 23.82 -25.17
C GLN A 64 5.32 23.11 -24.43
N GLU A 65 5.50 22.79 -23.17
CA GLU A 65 4.45 22.19 -22.33
C GLU A 65 3.28 23.14 -22.10
N ILE A 66 3.58 24.44 -21.95
CA ILE A 66 2.57 25.49 -21.84
C ILE A 66 1.81 25.65 -23.17
N GLN A 67 2.53 25.57 -24.30
CA GLN A 67 1.94 25.68 -25.63
C GLN A 67 1.07 24.47 -25.99
N ASP A 68 1.47 23.26 -25.59
CA ASP A 68 0.73 22.02 -25.76
C ASP A 68 -0.55 22.01 -24.89
N LEU A 69 -0.49 22.58 -23.67
CA LEU A 69 -1.64 22.81 -22.81
C LEU A 69 -2.65 23.78 -23.44
N ASN A 70 -2.17 24.89 -24.02
CA ASN A 70 -3.01 25.90 -24.63
C ASN A 70 -3.58 25.45 -25.99
N SER A 71 -2.93 24.51 -26.67
CA SER A 71 -3.38 23.98 -27.97
C SER A 71 -4.34 22.80 -27.87
N GLY A 72 -4.70 22.34 -26.65
CA GLY A 72 -5.55 21.19 -26.42
C GLY A 72 -4.94 19.84 -26.86
N LYS A 73 -3.66 19.81 -27.21
CA LYS A 73 -2.91 18.58 -27.43
C LYS A 73 -2.69 17.91 -26.09
N ALA A 74 -3.43 16.87 -25.83
CA ALA A 74 -3.27 16.04 -24.64
C ALA A 74 -1.88 15.41 -24.64
N VAL A 75 -0.97 15.94 -23.84
CA VAL A 75 0.26 15.23 -23.48
C VAL A 75 -0.10 14.26 -22.36
N VAL A 76 -0.73 13.17 -22.74
CA VAL A 76 -0.98 12.05 -21.83
C VAL A 76 0.20 11.11 -21.98
N GLU A 77 0.88 10.84 -20.89
CA GLU A 77 1.92 9.82 -20.88
C GLU A 77 1.24 8.44 -20.89
N GLU A 78 0.99 7.92 -22.09
CA GLU A 78 0.42 6.58 -22.30
C GLU A 78 1.39 5.48 -21.82
N SER A 79 2.67 5.79 -21.61
CA SER A 79 3.71 4.82 -21.32
C SER A 79 3.45 4.01 -20.05
N THR A 80 3.00 4.62 -18.97
CA THR A 80 2.74 3.93 -17.69
C THR A 80 1.52 3.00 -17.78
N VAL A 81 0.44 3.49 -18.43
CA VAL A 81 -0.76 2.66 -18.66
C VAL A 81 -0.44 1.50 -19.60
N MET A 82 0.39 1.73 -20.63
CA MET A 82 0.84 0.69 -21.54
C MET A 82 1.67 -0.37 -20.85
N GLU A 83 2.56 0.02 -19.93
CA GLU A 83 3.36 -0.91 -19.15
C GLU A 83 2.48 -1.81 -18.27
N MET A 84 1.52 -1.23 -17.57
CA MET A 84 0.58 -1.97 -16.71
C MET A 84 -0.34 -2.91 -17.50
N LEU A 85 -0.84 -2.46 -18.63
CA LEU A 85 -1.68 -3.31 -19.49
C LEU A 85 -0.91 -4.46 -20.15
N ASN A 86 0.39 -4.29 -20.39
CA ASN A 86 1.24 -5.39 -20.85
C ASN A 86 1.46 -6.46 -19.77
N LEU A 87 1.39 -6.08 -18.48
CA LEU A 87 1.49 -7.04 -17.36
C LEU A 87 0.32 -8.02 -17.33
N VAL A 88 -0.88 -7.63 -17.79
CA VAL A 88 -2.03 -8.55 -17.92
C VAL A 88 -1.74 -9.67 -18.90
N SER A 89 -0.97 -9.38 -19.95
CA SER A 89 -0.60 -10.39 -20.96
C SER A 89 0.32 -11.48 -20.39
N SER A 90 0.96 -11.24 -19.24
CA SER A 90 1.85 -12.19 -18.58
C SER A 90 1.15 -13.15 -17.60
N ILE A 91 -0.16 -13.04 -17.39
CA ILE A 91 -0.91 -13.95 -16.51
C ILE A 91 -1.05 -15.30 -17.22
N SER A 92 -0.22 -16.26 -16.83
CA SER A 92 -0.09 -17.57 -17.49
C SER A 92 -1.30 -18.49 -17.33
N LEU A 93 -2.16 -18.22 -16.34
CA LEU A 93 -3.35 -19.03 -16.06
C LEU A 93 -4.59 -18.63 -16.86
N MET A 94 -4.53 -17.54 -17.62
CA MET A 94 -5.61 -17.20 -18.54
C MET A 94 -5.44 -18.01 -19.82
N ASP A 95 -6.38 -18.89 -20.07
CA ASP A 95 -6.41 -19.66 -21.32
C ASP A 95 -6.37 -18.72 -22.53
N LYS A 96 -5.59 -19.11 -23.52
CA LYS A 96 -5.37 -18.32 -24.72
C LYS A 96 -6.71 -18.07 -25.42
N ASP A 97 -7.24 -16.86 -25.28
CA ASP A 97 -8.38 -16.32 -26.01
C ASP A 97 -9.69 -17.14 -25.92
N VAL A 98 -9.88 -17.95 -24.87
CA VAL A 98 -11.16 -18.57 -24.57
C VAL A 98 -12.02 -17.54 -23.83
N TYR A 99 -13.10 -17.10 -24.46
CA TYR A 99 -14.06 -16.20 -23.82
C TYR A 99 -14.89 -16.94 -22.78
N LEU A 100 -15.33 -16.23 -21.73
CA LEU A 100 -16.32 -16.77 -20.80
C LEU A 100 -17.58 -17.12 -21.61
N ASP A 101 -18.11 -18.32 -21.34
CA ASP A 101 -19.40 -18.77 -21.87
C ASP A 101 -20.51 -18.06 -21.07
N ILE A 102 -20.70 -16.78 -21.38
CA ILE A 102 -21.83 -16.00 -20.91
C ILE A 102 -22.95 -16.32 -21.89
N ASP A 103 -24.16 -16.52 -21.42
CA ASP A 103 -25.34 -16.88 -22.20
C ASP A 103 -25.30 -16.20 -23.59
N SER A 104 -25.22 -17.01 -24.63
CA SER A 104 -25.01 -16.55 -26.01
C SER A 104 -26.11 -15.60 -26.52
N THR A 105 -27.24 -15.54 -25.82
CA THR A 105 -28.35 -14.60 -26.09
C THR A 105 -28.05 -13.17 -25.66
N GLU A 106 -27.12 -12.97 -24.70
CA GLU A 106 -26.67 -11.66 -24.25
C GLU A 106 -25.40 -11.18 -24.95
N LEU A 107 -24.71 -12.09 -25.66
CA LEU A 107 -23.51 -11.77 -26.42
C LEU A 107 -23.89 -11.17 -27.77
N ASN A 108 -23.16 -10.09 -28.15
CA ASN A 108 -23.27 -9.44 -29.44
C ASN A 108 -24.67 -8.93 -29.81
N VAL A 109 -25.39 -8.35 -28.86
CA VAL A 109 -26.71 -7.73 -29.08
C VAL A 109 -26.73 -6.67 -30.19
N PHE A 110 -25.57 -6.12 -30.55
CA PHE A 110 -25.40 -5.13 -31.61
C PHE A 110 -25.11 -5.75 -32.97
N GLY A 111 -24.93 -7.07 -33.08
CA GLY A 111 -24.68 -7.79 -34.35
C GLY A 111 -23.34 -7.49 -35.02
N TYR A 112 -22.33 -7.09 -34.24
CA TYR A 112 -20.99 -6.78 -34.76
C TYR A 112 -20.28 -8.02 -35.31
N LYS A 113 -19.43 -7.83 -36.34
CA LYS A 113 -18.51 -8.86 -36.81
C LYS A 113 -17.38 -9.09 -35.78
N LYS A 114 -16.80 -10.28 -35.77
CA LYS A 114 -15.79 -10.71 -34.77
C LYS A 114 -14.65 -9.72 -34.52
N TYR A 115 -14.18 -9.00 -35.53
CA TYR A 115 -13.07 -8.06 -35.46
C TYR A 115 -13.50 -6.60 -35.70
N GLU A 116 -14.80 -6.35 -35.73
CA GLU A 116 -15.32 -5.01 -35.89
C GLU A 116 -15.02 -4.17 -34.66
N ILE A 117 -14.51 -2.96 -34.88
CA ILE A 117 -14.21 -1.98 -33.81
C ILE A 117 -15.23 -0.85 -33.97
N PRO A 118 -16.26 -0.82 -33.13
CA PRO A 118 -17.26 0.25 -33.18
C PRO A 118 -16.63 1.59 -32.76
N VAL A 119 -16.89 2.61 -33.56
CA VAL A 119 -16.49 4.00 -33.28
C VAL A 119 -17.74 4.84 -33.18
N PHE A 120 -17.80 5.72 -32.19
CA PHE A 120 -18.96 6.58 -31.93
C PHE A 120 -18.56 8.05 -32.02
N ASP A 121 -19.54 8.89 -32.29
CA ASP A 121 -19.37 10.34 -32.20
C ASP A 121 -19.22 10.79 -30.74
N ASP A 122 -18.57 11.91 -30.52
CA ASP A 122 -18.33 12.47 -29.17
C ASP A 122 -19.62 12.67 -28.38
N SER A 123 -20.73 13.01 -29.07
CA SER A 123 -22.06 13.14 -28.45
C SER A 123 -22.56 11.86 -27.81
N VAL A 124 -22.23 10.69 -28.39
CA VAL A 124 -22.60 9.37 -27.84
C VAL A 124 -21.78 9.05 -26.61
N TYR A 125 -20.47 9.33 -26.63
CA TYR A 125 -19.61 9.16 -25.46
C TYR A 125 -20.05 10.04 -24.31
N MET A 126 -20.35 11.34 -24.61
CA MET A 126 -20.84 12.31 -23.62
C MET A 126 -22.15 11.82 -22.99
N ALA A 127 -23.15 11.48 -23.78
CA ALA A 127 -24.44 11.02 -23.28
C ALA A 127 -24.32 9.75 -22.40
N ARG A 128 -23.43 8.82 -22.77
CA ARG A 128 -23.21 7.59 -21.98
C ARG A 128 -22.46 7.86 -20.68
N ILE A 129 -21.49 8.78 -20.69
CA ILE A 129 -20.76 9.17 -19.46
C ILE A 129 -21.70 9.94 -18.54
N ASP A 130 -22.52 10.83 -19.06
CA ASP A 130 -23.53 11.55 -18.25
C ASP A 130 -24.53 10.57 -17.62
N ALA A 131 -25.01 9.58 -18.36
CA ALA A 131 -25.88 8.53 -17.82
C ALA A 131 -25.21 7.67 -16.74
N LEU A 132 -23.89 7.40 -16.85
CA LEU A 132 -23.14 6.74 -15.79
C LEU A 132 -22.94 7.64 -14.58
N ALA A 133 -22.68 8.93 -14.78
CA ALA A 133 -22.50 9.90 -13.70
C ALA A 133 -23.73 10.03 -12.80
N GLU A 134 -24.93 9.81 -13.35
CA GLU A 134 -26.17 9.76 -12.56
C GLU A 134 -26.25 8.54 -11.64
N GLN A 135 -25.48 7.47 -11.90
CA GLN A 135 -25.49 6.20 -11.18
C GLN A 135 -24.28 6.05 -10.25
N THR A 136 -23.30 6.95 -10.32
CA THR A 136 -22.04 6.86 -9.59
C THR A 136 -21.93 7.98 -8.54
N THR A 137 -21.26 7.68 -7.43
CA THR A 137 -20.94 8.70 -6.41
C THR A 137 -19.78 9.59 -6.87
N ILE A 138 -18.83 9.01 -7.61
CA ILE A 138 -17.71 9.75 -8.19
C ILE A 138 -18.21 10.44 -9.46
N PRO A 139 -18.08 11.78 -9.58
CA PRO A 139 -18.52 12.48 -10.78
C PRO A 139 -17.70 12.02 -11.98
N LEU A 140 -18.38 11.72 -13.08
CA LEU A 140 -17.74 11.36 -14.34
C LEU A 140 -17.95 12.52 -15.32
N THR A 141 -16.90 12.92 -16.03
CA THR A 141 -16.95 14.02 -16.98
C THR A 141 -16.29 13.63 -18.29
N TYR A 142 -16.93 13.96 -19.41
CA TYR A 142 -16.35 13.77 -20.75
C TYR A 142 -15.49 14.96 -21.14
N ASN A 143 -14.31 14.69 -21.70
CA ASN A 143 -13.43 15.64 -22.38
C ASN A 143 -12.46 14.91 -23.30
N SER A 144 -11.62 15.67 -24.04
CA SER A 144 -10.66 15.09 -24.99
C SER A 144 -9.64 14.15 -24.36
N HIS A 145 -9.25 14.38 -23.09
CA HIS A 145 -8.33 13.52 -22.37
C HIS A 145 -8.98 12.15 -22.06
N VAL A 146 -10.22 12.17 -21.58
CA VAL A 146 -11.02 10.95 -21.34
C VAL A 146 -11.23 10.19 -22.63
N LYS A 147 -11.53 10.89 -23.75
CA LYS A 147 -11.69 10.28 -25.07
C LYS A 147 -10.44 9.51 -25.50
N SER A 148 -9.25 10.09 -25.30
CA SER A 148 -7.97 9.44 -25.67
C SER A 148 -7.77 8.13 -24.91
N PHE A 149 -8.14 8.05 -23.63
CA PHE A 149 -8.08 6.80 -22.88
C PHE A 149 -9.21 5.82 -23.24
N ILE A 150 -10.40 6.28 -23.60
CA ILE A 150 -11.43 5.39 -24.15
C ILE A 150 -10.91 4.73 -25.42
N ASP A 151 -10.29 5.49 -26.33
CA ASP A 151 -9.70 4.94 -27.56
C ASP A 151 -8.55 3.98 -27.25
N LEU A 152 -7.77 4.24 -26.20
CA LEU A 152 -6.73 3.32 -25.74
C LEU A 152 -7.32 1.97 -25.31
N TYR A 153 -8.27 1.97 -24.36
CA TYR A 153 -8.86 0.73 -23.82
C TYR A 153 -9.79 0.02 -24.81
N ALA A 154 -10.66 0.76 -25.50
CA ALA A 154 -11.67 0.17 -26.38
C ALA A 154 -11.15 -0.22 -27.76
N ASN A 155 -10.12 0.47 -28.28
CA ASN A 155 -9.69 0.31 -29.68
C ASN A 155 -8.28 -0.30 -29.80
N ARG A 156 -7.31 0.21 -29.03
CA ARG A 156 -5.90 -0.18 -29.18
C ARG A 156 -5.51 -1.38 -28.33
N LEU A 157 -6.06 -1.52 -27.13
CA LEU A 157 -5.70 -2.55 -26.14
C LEU A 157 -6.88 -3.49 -25.82
N ARG A 158 -7.60 -3.87 -26.86
CA ARG A 158 -8.82 -4.69 -26.77
C ARG A 158 -8.63 -6.00 -26.01
N THR A 159 -7.58 -6.74 -26.33
CA THR A 159 -7.28 -8.02 -25.65
C THR A 159 -7.04 -7.83 -24.16
N GLN A 160 -6.29 -6.80 -23.79
CA GLN A 160 -6.03 -6.46 -22.38
C GLN A 160 -7.33 -6.06 -21.67
N SER A 161 -8.18 -5.25 -22.32
CA SER A 161 -9.49 -4.88 -21.78
C SER A 161 -10.40 -6.10 -21.60
N SER A 162 -10.41 -7.02 -22.57
CA SER A 162 -11.15 -8.30 -22.47
C SER A 162 -10.63 -9.19 -21.32
N ARG A 163 -9.31 -9.19 -21.06
CA ARG A 163 -8.72 -9.89 -19.91
C ARG A 163 -9.12 -9.23 -18.59
N MET A 164 -9.07 -7.89 -18.49
CA MET A 164 -9.56 -7.18 -17.31
C MET A 164 -11.04 -7.43 -17.04
N LEU A 165 -11.87 -7.51 -18.10
CA LEU A 165 -13.27 -7.92 -17.98
C LEU A 165 -13.40 -9.32 -17.37
N GLY A 166 -12.59 -10.29 -17.81
CA GLY A 166 -12.58 -11.63 -17.23
C GLY A 166 -12.14 -11.64 -15.76
N LEU A 167 -11.06 -10.92 -15.42
CA LEU A 167 -10.54 -10.83 -14.06
C LEU A 167 -11.49 -10.08 -13.11
N SER A 168 -12.34 -9.19 -13.61
CA SER A 168 -13.32 -8.50 -12.79
C SER A 168 -14.30 -9.47 -12.10
N PHE A 169 -14.66 -10.58 -12.73
CA PHE A 169 -15.50 -11.62 -12.10
C PHE A 169 -14.82 -12.29 -10.89
N VAL A 170 -13.48 -12.26 -10.85
CA VAL A 170 -12.71 -12.83 -9.72
C VAL A 170 -12.57 -11.83 -8.57
N TYR A 171 -12.23 -10.58 -8.88
CA TYR A 171 -11.83 -9.62 -7.85
C TYR A 171 -12.93 -8.64 -7.42
N PHE A 172 -13.85 -8.28 -8.31
CA PHE A 172 -14.88 -7.28 -8.01
C PHE A 172 -15.81 -7.68 -6.86
N PRO A 173 -16.27 -8.93 -6.73
CA PRO A 173 -17.10 -9.31 -5.58
C PRO A 173 -16.43 -8.98 -4.23
N MET A 174 -15.13 -9.27 -4.10
CA MET A 174 -14.35 -8.97 -2.91
C MET A 174 -14.14 -7.45 -2.75
N PHE A 175 -13.86 -6.73 -3.83
CA PHE A 175 -13.68 -5.28 -3.77
C PHE A 175 -14.97 -4.59 -3.35
N GLU A 176 -16.10 -4.95 -3.94
CA GLU A 176 -17.41 -4.38 -3.62
C GLU A 176 -17.80 -4.61 -2.16
N GLU A 177 -17.60 -5.84 -1.64
CA GLU A 177 -17.83 -6.16 -0.23
C GLU A 177 -16.97 -5.26 0.70
N LEU A 178 -15.70 -5.09 0.38
CA LEU A 178 -14.80 -4.28 1.21
C LEU A 178 -15.07 -2.78 1.05
N LEU A 179 -15.29 -2.28 -0.16
CA LEU A 179 -15.62 -0.88 -0.40
C LEU A 179 -16.91 -0.50 0.34
N ASP A 180 -17.96 -1.33 0.27
CA ASP A 180 -19.22 -1.13 1.00
C ASP A 180 -18.98 -1.12 2.51
N LYS A 181 -18.25 -2.11 3.03
CA LYS A 181 -17.88 -2.19 4.46
C LYS A 181 -17.17 -0.94 4.97
N TYR A 182 -16.38 -0.29 4.13
CA TYR A 182 -15.68 0.96 4.46
C TYR A 182 -16.45 2.21 4.07
N ASN A 183 -17.71 2.11 3.62
CA ASN A 183 -18.56 3.21 3.14
C ASN A 183 -17.88 4.04 2.03
N LEU A 184 -17.29 3.36 1.07
CA LEU A 184 -16.61 3.95 -0.10
C LEU A 184 -17.44 3.71 -1.37
N PRO A 185 -17.35 4.61 -2.36
CA PRO A 185 -17.99 4.39 -3.67
C PRO A 185 -17.53 3.09 -4.31
N LEU A 186 -18.49 2.30 -4.83
CA LEU A 186 -18.19 1.01 -5.45
C LEU A 186 -17.41 1.16 -6.76
N GLU A 187 -17.47 2.32 -7.41
CA GLU A 187 -16.71 2.65 -8.63
C GLU A 187 -15.20 2.63 -8.39
N LEU A 188 -14.75 2.79 -7.15
CA LEU A 188 -13.33 2.67 -6.81
C LEU A 188 -12.73 1.31 -7.15
N LYS A 189 -13.54 0.27 -7.37
CA LYS A 189 -13.07 -1.02 -7.91
C LYS A 189 -12.31 -0.88 -9.22
N TYR A 190 -12.69 0.10 -10.06
CA TYR A 190 -12.00 0.38 -11.32
C TYR A 190 -10.60 0.98 -11.13
N LEU A 191 -10.28 1.48 -9.93
CA LEU A 191 -8.95 2.00 -9.64
C LEU A 191 -7.88 0.89 -9.71
N ALA A 192 -8.18 -0.32 -9.23
CA ALA A 192 -7.27 -1.46 -9.35
C ALA A 192 -7.03 -1.88 -10.81
N MET A 193 -7.96 -1.58 -11.74
CA MET A 193 -7.71 -1.76 -13.17
C MET A 193 -6.70 -0.74 -13.70
N VAL A 194 -6.77 0.51 -13.25
CA VAL A 194 -5.78 1.55 -13.62
C VAL A 194 -4.41 1.22 -13.04
N GLU A 195 -4.35 0.73 -11.80
CA GLU A 195 -3.10 0.47 -11.08
C GLU A 195 -2.34 -0.76 -11.57
N SER A 196 -3.04 -1.86 -11.84
CA SER A 196 -2.41 -3.15 -12.12
C SER A 196 -3.05 -3.94 -13.25
N ALA A 197 -4.10 -3.41 -13.87
CA ALA A 197 -4.98 -4.17 -14.76
C ALA A 197 -5.50 -5.48 -14.11
N LEU A 198 -5.73 -5.45 -12.79
CA LEU A 198 -6.14 -6.57 -11.94
C LEU A 198 -5.09 -7.70 -11.86
N ASN A 199 -3.82 -7.42 -12.09
CA ASN A 199 -2.75 -8.40 -11.91
C ASN A 199 -2.24 -8.40 -10.45
N PRO A 200 -2.50 -9.45 -9.65
CA PRO A 200 -2.08 -9.50 -8.25
C PRO A 200 -0.55 -9.59 -8.07
N THR A 201 0.19 -9.93 -9.13
CA THR A 201 1.65 -10.04 -9.11
C THR A 201 2.35 -8.81 -9.69
N ALA A 202 1.59 -7.77 -10.03
CA ALA A 202 2.13 -6.56 -10.65
C ALA A 202 3.18 -5.88 -9.78
N GLY A 203 4.23 -5.40 -10.42
CA GLY A 203 5.28 -4.64 -9.77
C GLY A 203 5.84 -3.57 -10.70
N SER A 204 5.77 -2.30 -10.28
CA SER A 204 6.30 -1.18 -11.05
C SER A 204 7.82 -1.01 -10.87
N HIS A 205 8.48 -0.35 -11.81
CA HIS A 205 9.89 0.03 -11.69
C HIS A 205 10.18 0.92 -10.47
N ALA A 206 9.20 1.72 -10.03
CA ALA A 206 9.29 2.54 -8.82
C ALA A 206 9.19 1.72 -7.52
N GLY A 207 8.79 0.44 -7.61
CA GLY A 207 8.69 -0.47 -6.47
C GLY A 207 7.29 -0.55 -5.84
N ALA A 208 6.26 0.00 -6.50
CA ALA A 208 4.87 -0.26 -6.17
C ALA A 208 4.52 -1.72 -6.50
N LYS A 209 3.59 -2.34 -5.75
CA LYS A 209 3.28 -3.77 -5.91
C LYS A 209 1.83 -4.08 -5.62
N GLY A 210 1.32 -5.14 -6.28
CA GLY A 210 0.03 -5.76 -6.08
C GLY A 210 -1.11 -5.13 -6.89
N LEU A 211 -2.34 -5.50 -6.58
CA LEU A 211 -3.55 -5.02 -7.26
C LEU A 211 -3.73 -3.50 -7.18
N TRP A 212 -3.37 -2.93 -6.03
CA TRP A 212 -3.55 -1.52 -5.69
C TRP A 212 -2.24 -0.73 -5.73
N GLN A 213 -1.15 -1.34 -6.19
CA GLN A 213 0.18 -0.72 -6.40
C GLN A 213 0.72 0.05 -5.21
N PHE A 214 0.69 -0.56 -4.03
CA PHE A 214 1.24 0.08 -2.84
C PHE A 214 2.75 0.25 -2.88
N MET A 215 3.21 1.48 -2.64
CA MET A 215 4.59 1.76 -2.30
C MET A 215 4.92 1.20 -0.90
N LEU A 216 6.18 0.79 -0.69
CA LEU A 216 6.60 0.15 0.55
C LEU A 216 6.34 1.00 1.82
N GLY A 217 6.50 2.31 1.73
CA GLY A 217 6.22 3.24 2.84
C GLY A 217 4.74 3.19 3.21
N THR A 218 3.89 3.56 2.26
CA THR A 218 2.43 3.59 2.42
C THR A 218 1.88 2.23 2.86
N ALA A 219 2.37 1.11 2.28
CA ALA A 219 1.97 -0.23 2.69
C ALA A 219 2.15 -0.48 4.20
N LYS A 220 3.28 -0.03 4.76
CA LYS A 220 3.58 -0.16 6.19
C LYS A 220 2.71 0.73 7.06
N ASP A 221 2.44 1.95 6.60
CA ASP A 221 1.58 2.90 7.31
C ASP A 221 0.15 2.37 7.44
N TYR A 222 -0.28 1.54 6.49
CA TYR A 222 -1.57 0.84 6.50
C TYR A 222 -1.49 -0.63 6.95
N GLY A 223 -0.44 -1.01 7.67
CA GLY A 223 -0.34 -2.27 8.40
C GLY A 223 0.05 -3.50 7.57
N LEU A 224 0.39 -3.34 6.28
CA LEU A 224 0.86 -4.45 5.45
C LEU A 224 2.28 -4.88 5.86
N LYS A 225 2.42 -6.16 6.14
CA LYS A 225 3.72 -6.74 6.53
C LYS A 225 4.56 -7.02 5.28
N VAL A 226 5.78 -6.49 5.29
CA VAL A 226 6.76 -6.77 4.23
C VAL A 226 8.06 -7.24 4.88
N THR A 227 8.38 -8.50 4.64
CA THR A 227 9.58 -9.18 5.12
C THR A 227 10.33 -9.82 3.94
N SER A 228 11.36 -10.60 4.23
CA SER A 228 12.07 -11.37 3.21
C SER A 228 11.30 -12.58 2.66
N LEU A 229 10.32 -13.09 3.42
CA LEU A 229 9.51 -14.26 3.04
C LEU A 229 8.07 -13.90 2.71
N LEU A 230 7.60 -12.74 3.15
CA LEU A 230 6.21 -12.31 3.03
C LEU A 230 6.17 -10.87 2.53
N ASP A 231 5.39 -10.61 1.50
CA ASP A 231 5.06 -9.26 1.03
C ASP A 231 3.53 -9.17 0.87
N GLU A 232 2.85 -8.65 1.90
CA GLU A 232 1.38 -8.57 1.95
C GLU A 232 0.78 -7.56 0.95
N ARG A 233 1.61 -6.81 0.21
CA ARG A 233 1.16 -6.01 -0.94
C ARG A 233 0.69 -6.87 -2.10
N PHE A 234 1.04 -8.15 -2.11
CA PHE A 234 0.55 -9.14 -3.07
C PHE A 234 -0.62 -9.98 -2.55
N ASP A 235 -1.09 -9.74 -1.32
CA ASP A 235 -2.26 -10.40 -0.76
C ASP A 235 -3.53 -9.63 -1.15
N PRO A 236 -4.38 -10.14 -2.05
CA PRO A 236 -5.52 -9.39 -2.58
C PRO A 236 -6.47 -8.85 -1.51
N MET A 237 -6.73 -9.65 -0.46
CA MET A 237 -7.65 -9.27 0.62
C MET A 237 -7.04 -8.17 1.51
N LYS A 238 -5.80 -8.37 1.97
CA LYS A 238 -5.13 -7.42 2.87
C LYS A 238 -4.83 -6.10 2.18
N GLU A 239 -4.36 -6.19 0.94
CA GLU A 239 -4.06 -5.01 0.14
C GLU A 239 -5.32 -4.18 -0.12
N THR A 240 -6.47 -4.82 -0.42
CA THR A 240 -7.74 -4.12 -0.61
C THR A 240 -8.20 -3.43 0.68
N VAL A 241 -8.06 -4.08 1.85
CA VAL A 241 -8.35 -3.44 3.14
C VAL A 241 -7.49 -2.19 3.35
N ALA A 242 -6.19 -2.28 3.07
CA ALA A 242 -5.27 -1.15 3.18
C ALA A 242 -5.65 -0.02 2.20
N ALA A 243 -6.04 -0.36 0.96
CA ALA A 243 -6.50 0.60 -0.04
C ALA A 243 -7.78 1.33 0.41
N CYS A 244 -8.75 0.61 0.96
CA CYS A 244 -9.96 1.22 1.51
C CYS A 244 -9.62 2.24 2.62
N GLN A 245 -8.74 1.89 3.55
CA GLN A 245 -8.32 2.79 4.63
C GLN A 245 -7.57 4.02 4.09
N TYR A 246 -6.69 3.82 3.12
CA TYR A 246 -5.97 4.93 2.50
C TYR A 246 -6.93 5.88 1.76
N LEU A 247 -7.85 5.35 0.97
CA LEU A 247 -8.86 6.13 0.27
C LEU A 247 -9.78 6.91 1.22
N GLN A 248 -10.20 6.32 2.35
CA GLN A 248 -10.94 7.03 3.39
C GLN A 248 -10.14 8.22 3.95
N ASN A 249 -8.85 8.02 4.25
CA ASN A 249 -8.00 9.08 4.77
C ASN A 249 -7.79 10.21 3.76
N LEU A 250 -7.63 9.87 2.48
CA LEU A 250 -7.53 10.87 1.41
C LEU A 250 -8.85 11.62 1.23
N TYR A 251 -10.00 10.93 1.29
CA TYR A 251 -11.30 11.58 1.18
C TYR A 251 -11.60 12.49 2.37
N ALA A 252 -11.22 12.09 3.57
CA ALA A 252 -11.34 12.95 4.76
C ALA A 252 -10.57 14.27 4.60
N ARG A 253 -9.45 14.27 3.87
CA ARG A 253 -8.61 15.45 3.61
C ARG A 253 -9.15 16.35 2.50
N TYR A 254 -9.58 15.78 1.39
CA TYR A 254 -9.88 16.55 0.18
C TYR A 254 -11.38 16.81 -0.04
N GLN A 255 -12.25 15.90 0.41
CA GLN A 255 -13.71 15.92 0.16
C GLN A 255 -14.09 16.05 -1.35
N ASP A 256 -13.16 15.63 -2.22
CA ASP A 256 -13.27 15.65 -3.68
C ASP A 256 -12.61 14.40 -4.24
N TRP A 257 -13.36 13.56 -4.93
CA TRP A 257 -12.87 12.28 -5.41
C TRP A 257 -11.78 12.39 -6.46
N PHE A 258 -11.81 13.40 -7.33
CA PHE A 258 -10.75 13.59 -8.31
C PHE A 258 -9.43 14.01 -7.66
N LEU A 259 -9.49 14.82 -6.61
CA LEU A 259 -8.30 15.13 -5.81
C LEU A 259 -7.81 13.92 -5.01
N VAL A 260 -8.73 13.06 -4.54
CA VAL A 260 -8.38 11.77 -3.90
C VAL A 260 -7.64 10.87 -4.87
N LEU A 261 -8.14 10.68 -6.09
CA LEU A 261 -7.49 9.87 -7.12
C LEU A 261 -6.11 10.43 -7.48
N ALA A 262 -5.99 11.75 -7.67
CA ALA A 262 -4.71 12.39 -7.93
C ALA A 262 -3.72 12.20 -6.76
N ALA A 263 -4.20 12.29 -5.51
CA ALA A 263 -3.38 12.11 -4.33
C ALA A 263 -2.99 10.63 -4.09
N TYR A 264 -3.85 9.70 -4.49
CA TYR A 264 -3.52 8.28 -4.47
C TYR A 264 -2.31 7.97 -5.36
N ASN A 265 -2.31 8.50 -6.59
CA ASN A 265 -1.24 8.31 -7.56
C ASN A 265 0.06 9.01 -7.16
N SER A 266 0.02 10.33 -6.88
CA SER A 266 1.24 11.16 -6.73
C SER A 266 1.58 11.53 -5.29
N GLY A 267 0.75 11.11 -4.34
CA GLY A 267 0.85 11.48 -2.93
C GLY A 267 0.20 12.84 -2.61
N PRO A 268 -0.31 12.99 -1.36
CA PRO A 268 -0.99 14.22 -0.93
C PRO A 268 -0.10 15.46 -0.97
N GLY A 269 1.20 15.32 -0.74
CA GLY A 269 2.15 16.43 -0.82
C GLY A 269 2.22 17.07 -2.21
N THR A 270 2.20 16.28 -3.28
CA THR A 270 2.18 16.75 -4.67
C THR A 270 0.89 17.51 -4.99
N VAL A 271 -0.26 16.94 -4.60
CA VAL A 271 -1.57 17.59 -4.82
C VAL A 271 -1.67 18.92 -4.04
N ASN A 272 -1.20 18.96 -2.80
CA ASN A 272 -1.20 20.20 -2.00
C ASN A 272 -0.34 21.30 -2.65
N LYS A 273 0.84 20.93 -3.20
CA LYS A 273 1.69 21.89 -3.95
C LYS A 273 0.97 22.41 -5.21
N ALA A 274 0.28 21.53 -5.94
CA ALA A 274 -0.49 21.92 -7.12
C ALA A 274 -1.67 22.86 -6.75
N ILE A 275 -2.39 22.59 -5.65
CA ILE A 275 -3.44 23.46 -5.12
C ILE A 275 -2.87 24.86 -4.79
N LEU A 276 -1.73 24.94 -4.10
CA LEU A 276 -1.10 26.22 -3.78
C LEU A 276 -0.71 27.00 -5.04
N ARG A 277 -0.13 26.34 -6.05
CA ARG A 277 0.23 26.94 -7.34
C ARG A 277 -0.99 27.45 -8.12
N ALA A 278 -2.12 26.78 -7.97
CA ALA A 278 -3.41 27.19 -8.56
C ALA A 278 -4.14 28.26 -7.74
N GLY A 279 -3.48 28.94 -6.80
CA GLY A 279 -4.09 29.98 -5.97
C GLY A 279 -5.02 29.45 -4.87
N GLY A 280 -4.85 28.20 -4.44
CA GLY A 280 -5.65 27.58 -3.37
C GLY A 280 -6.93 26.88 -3.84
N VAL A 281 -7.15 26.78 -5.15
CA VAL A 281 -8.36 26.17 -5.73
C VAL A 281 -8.31 24.65 -5.56
N LYS A 282 -9.30 24.09 -4.87
CA LYS A 282 -9.46 22.63 -4.66
C LYS A 282 -10.37 22.04 -5.74
N ASN A 283 -9.87 21.94 -6.95
CA ASN A 283 -10.54 21.30 -8.08
C ASN A 283 -9.50 20.67 -8.99
N TYR A 284 -9.66 19.38 -9.32
CA TYR A 284 -8.68 18.63 -10.11
C TYR A 284 -8.34 19.30 -11.44
N TRP A 285 -9.35 19.72 -12.23
CA TRP A 285 -9.13 20.33 -13.54
C TRP A 285 -8.44 21.70 -13.46
N ALA A 286 -8.65 22.43 -12.37
CA ALA A 286 -7.96 23.70 -12.11
C ALA A 286 -6.49 23.50 -11.73
N ILE A 287 -6.18 22.44 -10.99
CA ILE A 287 -4.79 22.13 -10.60
C ILE A 287 -4.06 21.25 -11.63
N TRP A 288 -4.78 20.71 -12.61
CA TRP A 288 -4.27 19.77 -13.62
C TRP A 288 -2.96 20.23 -14.29
N PRO A 289 -2.77 21.53 -14.71
CA PRO A 289 -1.52 21.99 -15.31
C PRO A 289 -0.30 21.86 -14.37
N TYR A 290 -0.53 21.89 -13.07
CA TYR A 290 0.53 21.86 -12.04
C TYR A 290 0.82 20.45 -11.51
N LEU A 291 0.10 19.44 -11.99
CA LEU A 291 0.31 18.04 -11.62
C LEU A 291 1.40 17.40 -12.51
N PRO A 292 2.11 16.36 -12.02
CA PRO A 292 2.98 15.53 -12.85
C PRO A 292 2.22 14.95 -14.06
N LYS A 293 2.89 14.74 -15.17
CA LYS A 293 2.28 14.20 -16.42
C LYS A 293 1.49 12.92 -16.18
N GLU A 294 2.06 11.98 -15.43
CA GLU A 294 1.38 10.73 -15.04
C GLU A 294 0.06 11.00 -14.32
N THR A 295 0.08 11.87 -13.31
CA THR A 295 -1.10 12.22 -12.50
C THR A 295 -2.17 12.96 -13.31
N ARG A 296 -1.79 13.71 -14.34
CA ARG A 296 -2.73 14.35 -15.27
C ARG A 296 -3.56 13.34 -16.06
N GLY A 297 -2.99 12.19 -16.38
CA GLY A 297 -3.69 11.11 -17.09
C GLY A 297 -4.53 10.21 -16.18
N TYR A 298 -4.30 10.25 -14.88
CA TYR A 298 -4.83 9.26 -13.95
C TYR A 298 -6.36 9.32 -13.79
N VAL A 299 -6.93 10.51 -13.56
CA VAL A 299 -8.39 10.68 -13.50
C VAL A 299 -9.06 10.41 -14.85
N PRO A 300 -8.56 10.94 -15.99
CA PRO A 300 -9.05 10.55 -17.31
C PRO A 300 -9.03 9.03 -17.56
N ALA A 301 -7.96 8.33 -17.16
CA ALA A 301 -7.87 6.88 -17.29
C ALA A 301 -8.93 6.16 -16.43
N PHE A 302 -9.14 6.62 -15.20
CA PHE A 302 -10.17 6.08 -14.30
C PHE A 302 -11.58 6.24 -14.90
N ILE A 303 -11.91 7.42 -15.41
CA ILE A 303 -13.22 7.67 -16.05
C ILE A 303 -13.37 6.78 -17.29
N ALA A 304 -12.33 6.68 -18.11
CA ALA A 304 -12.36 5.91 -19.36
C ALA A 304 -12.50 4.40 -19.10
N VAL A 305 -11.76 3.85 -18.12
CA VAL A 305 -11.90 2.42 -17.79
C VAL A 305 -13.26 2.13 -17.20
N THR A 306 -13.79 3.01 -16.33
CA THR A 306 -15.16 2.91 -15.80
C THR A 306 -16.17 2.87 -16.96
N TYR A 307 -16.04 3.78 -17.92
CA TYR A 307 -16.89 3.81 -19.10
C TYR A 307 -16.77 2.52 -19.92
N VAL A 308 -15.54 2.10 -20.29
CA VAL A 308 -15.32 0.94 -21.16
C VAL A 308 -15.83 -0.35 -20.54
N MET A 309 -15.67 -0.53 -19.22
CA MET A 309 -16.15 -1.72 -18.52
C MET A 309 -17.69 -1.79 -18.49
N ASN A 310 -18.37 -0.64 -18.35
CA ASN A 310 -19.84 -0.58 -18.34
C ASN A 310 -20.45 -0.68 -19.76
N TYR A 311 -19.73 -0.24 -20.80
CA TYR A 311 -20.20 -0.29 -22.19
C TYR A 311 -19.39 -1.27 -23.05
N ALA A 312 -18.82 -2.32 -22.44
CA ALA A 312 -17.94 -3.27 -23.12
C ALA A 312 -18.58 -3.91 -24.36
N THR A 313 -19.81 -4.40 -24.25
CA THR A 313 -20.55 -5.01 -25.38
C THR A 313 -20.81 -4.01 -26.51
N ALA A 314 -21.09 -2.74 -26.20
CA ALA A 314 -21.22 -1.68 -27.19
C ALA A 314 -19.91 -1.42 -27.96
N HIS A 315 -18.77 -1.73 -27.36
CA HIS A 315 -17.44 -1.67 -27.98
C HIS A 315 -16.99 -3.02 -28.56
N ASN A 316 -17.90 -4.01 -28.65
CA ASN A 316 -17.58 -5.36 -29.13
C ASN A 316 -16.43 -6.00 -28.31
N LEU A 317 -16.43 -5.79 -26.97
CA LEU A 317 -15.48 -6.36 -26.02
C LEU A 317 -16.19 -7.38 -25.14
N TYR A 318 -15.57 -8.53 -24.97
CA TYR A 318 -16.12 -9.64 -24.19
C TYR A 318 -15.06 -10.17 -23.22
N PRO A 319 -15.46 -10.68 -22.03
CA PRO A 319 -14.53 -11.16 -21.05
C PRO A 319 -13.83 -12.44 -21.49
N ILE A 320 -12.50 -12.46 -21.40
CA ILE A 320 -11.70 -13.68 -21.55
C ILE A 320 -11.79 -14.49 -20.25
N ASN A 321 -11.96 -15.81 -20.39
CA ASN A 321 -12.08 -16.70 -19.24
C ASN A 321 -10.81 -16.68 -18.39
N PRO A 322 -10.90 -16.31 -17.10
CA PRO A 322 -9.76 -16.32 -16.20
C PRO A 322 -9.37 -17.72 -15.70
N GLY A 323 -9.96 -18.78 -16.25
CA GLY A 323 -9.62 -20.17 -15.96
C GLY A 323 -9.84 -20.56 -14.51
N LEU A 324 -8.84 -21.19 -13.90
CA LEU A 324 -8.88 -21.67 -12.50
C LEU A 324 -9.13 -20.55 -11.46
N LEU A 325 -8.92 -19.28 -11.82
CA LEU A 325 -9.17 -18.16 -10.92
C LEU A 325 -10.65 -17.99 -10.59
N LEU A 326 -11.53 -18.27 -11.54
CA LEU A 326 -12.96 -18.04 -11.39
C LEU A 326 -13.63 -19.12 -10.54
N HIS A 327 -13.17 -20.37 -10.65
CA HIS A 327 -13.83 -21.50 -10.01
C HIS A 327 -12.83 -22.43 -9.33
N GLY A 328 -13.22 -22.93 -8.17
CA GLY A 328 -12.58 -24.11 -7.59
C GLY A 328 -11.26 -23.84 -6.87
N THR A 329 -11.12 -22.70 -6.22
CA THR A 329 -10.05 -22.49 -5.24
C THR A 329 -10.62 -22.42 -3.83
N ASP A 330 -9.84 -22.95 -2.88
CA ASP A 330 -10.15 -22.92 -1.46
C ASP A 330 -8.95 -22.43 -0.66
N THR A 331 -9.15 -21.98 0.56
CA THR A 331 -8.09 -21.48 1.43
C THR A 331 -7.96 -22.37 2.66
N VAL A 332 -6.76 -22.88 2.88
CA VAL A 332 -6.41 -23.63 4.09
C VAL A 332 -5.49 -22.79 4.98
N MET A 333 -5.58 -22.96 6.29
CA MET A 333 -4.69 -22.30 7.23
C MET A 333 -3.48 -23.18 7.49
N VAL A 334 -2.29 -22.65 7.25
CA VAL A 334 -1.01 -23.29 7.50
C VAL A 334 -0.51 -22.90 8.87
N HIS A 335 -0.19 -23.88 9.73
CA HIS A 335 0.14 -23.67 11.15
C HIS A 335 1.64 -23.88 11.46
N ARG A 336 2.41 -24.37 10.50
CA ARG A 336 3.86 -24.56 10.62
C ARG A 336 4.54 -24.05 9.35
N GLN A 337 5.76 -23.58 9.48
CA GLN A 337 6.53 -23.21 8.30
C GLN A 337 6.62 -24.38 7.34
N CYS A 338 6.23 -24.17 6.09
CA CYS A 338 6.40 -25.13 5.02
C CYS A 338 6.67 -24.42 3.68
N ALA A 339 7.26 -25.16 2.76
CA ALA A 339 7.60 -24.66 1.45
C ALA A 339 6.69 -25.27 0.36
N PHE A 340 6.55 -24.60 -0.78
CA PHE A 340 5.72 -25.07 -1.88
C PHE A 340 6.21 -26.39 -2.47
N ASP A 341 7.51 -26.64 -2.46
CA ASP A 341 8.09 -27.91 -2.90
C ASP A 341 7.70 -29.08 -1.98
N GLN A 342 7.65 -28.92 -0.66
CA GLN A 342 7.11 -29.93 0.25
C GLN A 342 5.66 -30.29 -0.10
N ILE A 343 4.82 -29.28 -0.34
CA ILE A 343 3.43 -29.48 -0.70
C ILE A 343 3.33 -30.19 -2.06
N ASN A 344 4.12 -29.77 -3.04
CA ASN A 344 4.15 -30.41 -4.36
C ASN A 344 4.60 -31.88 -4.28
N GLU A 345 5.68 -32.18 -3.54
CA GLU A 345 6.22 -33.54 -3.44
C GLU A 345 5.27 -34.52 -2.73
N VAL A 346 4.43 -34.05 -1.79
CA VAL A 346 3.50 -34.90 -1.04
C VAL A 346 2.14 -35.04 -1.73
N ILE A 347 1.55 -33.95 -2.21
CA ILE A 347 0.18 -33.95 -2.76
C ILE A 347 0.09 -33.61 -4.25
N GLY A 348 1.21 -33.36 -4.91
CA GLY A 348 1.26 -33.09 -6.35
C GLY A 348 0.68 -31.73 -6.77
N ALA A 349 0.49 -30.78 -5.85
CA ALA A 349 -0.01 -29.45 -6.18
C ALA A 349 1.03 -28.70 -7.03
N PRO A 350 0.70 -28.19 -8.24
CA PRO A 350 1.66 -27.51 -9.09
C PRO A 350 2.23 -26.25 -8.43
N ILE A 351 3.55 -26.10 -8.48
CA ILE A 351 4.25 -24.97 -7.85
C ILE A 351 3.81 -23.64 -8.50
N GLU A 352 3.60 -23.63 -9.81
CA GLU A 352 3.19 -22.41 -10.53
C GLU A 352 1.79 -21.96 -10.10
N ASP A 353 0.85 -22.88 -9.88
CA ASP A 353 -0.47 -22.57 -9.36
C ASP A 353 -0.34 -21.96 -7.95
N MET A 354 0.47 -22.59 -7.08
CA MET A 354 0.70 -22.07 -5.72
C MET A 354 1.35 -20.69 -5.72
N ARG A 355 2.29 -20.44 -6.61
CA ARG A 355 2.92 -19.13 -6.81
C ARG A 355 1.91 -18.07 -7.22
N PHE A 356 1.05 -18.42 -8.16
CA PHE A 356 0.07 -17.51 -8.69
C PHE A 356 -1.02 -17.15 -7.66
N PHE A 357 -1.56 -18.17 -6.96
CA PHE A 357 -2.59 -17.96 -5.96
C PHE A 357 -2.07 -17.34 -4.65
N ASN A 358 -0.76 -17.41 -4.40
CA ASN A 358 -0.15 -16.95 -3.15
C ASN A 358 1.13 -16.14 -3.42
N PRO A 359 1.05 -15.05 -4.20
CA PRO A 359 2.22 -14.28 -4.61
C PRO A 359 2.87 -13.53 -3.43
N GLN A 360 2.19 -13.42 -2.28
CA GLN A 360 2.72 -12.84 -1.05
C GLN A 360 3.90 -13.65 -0.47
N TYR A 361 4.04 -14.94 -0.78
CA TYR A 361 5.15 -15.78 -0.28
C TYR A 361 6.36 -15.73 -1.22
N THR A 362 7.17 -14.68 -1.06
CA THR A 362 8.22 -14.25 -2.01
C THR A 362 9.34 -15.27 -2.26
N LYS A 363 9.53 -16.26 -1.38
CA LYS A 363 10.52 -17.33 -1.50
C LYS A 363 9.90 -18.71 -1.57
N HIS A 364 8.59 -18.75 -1.86
CA HIS A 364 7.78 -19.99 -1.87
C HIS A 364 7.83 -20.74 -0.52
N ILE A 365 8.01 -19.96 0.56
CA ILE A 365 8.01 -20.44 1.94
C ILE A 365 6.90 -19.70 2.67
N ILE A 366 6.00 -20.44 3.29
CA ILE A 366 4.94 -19.93 4.14
C ILE A 366 5.53 -19.81 5.55
N PRO A 367 5.71 -18.59 6.10
CA PRO A 367 6.39 -18.37 7.38
C PRO A 367 5.45 -18.58 8.58
N ALA A 368 4.66 -19.63 8.55
CA ALA A 368 3.63 -19.91 9.55
C ALA A 368 4.23 -20.49 10.85
N SER A 369 3.50 -20.24 11.93
CA SER A 369 3.71 -20.88 13.24
C SER A 369 2.35 -21.08 13.91
N LEU A 370 2.30 -21.84 15.00
CA LEU A 370 1.06 -22.06 15.76
C LEU A 370 0.44 -20.74 16.25
N ASP A 371 1.28 -19.76 16.64
CA ASP A 371 0.83 -18.46 17.11
C ASP A 371 0.47 -17.51 15.97
N ASN A 372 1.00 -17.76 14.76
CA ASN A 372 0.77 -16.95 13.55
C ASN A 372 0.53 -17.85 12.35
N PRO A 373 -0.68 -18.40 12.19
CA PRO A 373 -1.02 -19.18 11.01
C PRO A 373 -1.16 -18.25 9.80
N TYR A 374 -0.88 -18.81 8.61
CA TYR A 374 -0.99 -18.07 7.34
C TYR A 374 -1.90 -18.79 6.34
N PRO A 375 -2.69 -18.04 5.53
CA PRO A 375 -3.57 -18.64 4.53
C PRO A 375 -2.76 -19.17 3.34
N LEU A 376 -3.15 -20.33 2.83
CA LEU A 376 -2.67 -20.89 1.58
C LEU A 376 -3.87 -21.16 0.67
N ARG A 377 -3.94 -20.47 -0.46
CA ARG A 377 -4.98 -20.66 -1.45
C ARG A 377 -4.55 -21.70 -2.47
N LEU A 378 -5.38 -22.70 -2.66
CA LEU A 378 -5.13 -23.83 -3.55
C LEU A 378 -6.38 -24.12 -4.40
N PRO A 379 -6.23 -24.75 -5.59
CA PRO A 379 -7.37 -25.41 -6.22
C PRO A 379 -8.03 -26.38 -5.23
N THR A 380 -9.37 -26.42 -5.17
CA THR A 380 -10.15 -27.13 -4.14
C THR A 380 -9.71 -28.58 -3.95
N LYS A 381 -9.37 -29.28 -5.06
CA LYS A 381 -8.85 -30.67 -4.97
C LYS A 381 -7.57 -30.78 -4.13
N TYR A 382 -6.66 -29.80 -4.24
CA TYR A 382 -5.41 -29.79 -3.48
C TYR A 382 -5.58 -29.25 -2.07
N ALA A 383 -6.55 -28.36 -1.86
CA ALA A 383 -6.92 -27.90 -0.52
C ALA A 383 -7.40 -29.06 0.35
N LEU A 384 -8.26 -29.93 -0.21
CA LEU A 384 -8.73 -31.15 0.46
C LEU A 384 -7.59 -32.12 0.74
N LEU A 385 -6.66 -32.29 -0.21
CA LEU A 385 -5.49 -33.15 -0.02
C LEU A 385 -4.52 -32.55 1.03
N PHE A 386 -4.36 -31.23 1.07
CA PHE A 386 -3.54 -30.57 2.08
C PHE A 386 -4.06 -30.86 3.49
N VAL A 387 -5.35 -30.69 3.74
CA VAL A 387 -5.96 -30.99 5.04
C VAL A 387 -5.79 -32.46 5.40
N LYS A 388 -5.94 -33.36 4.44
CA LYS A 388 -5.79 -34.80 4.66
C LYS A 388 -4.35 -35.21 5.00
N PHE A 389 -3.35 -34.62 4.36
CA PHE A 389 -1.93 -34.97 4.45
C PHE A 389 -1.10 -33.88 5.14
N GLU A 390 -1.71 -33.06 5.98
CA GLU A 390 -1.05 -31.92 6.62
C GLU A 390 0.19 -32.32 7.43
N ASN A 391 0.08 -33.42 8.21
CA ASN A 391 1.18 -33.90 9.03
C ASN A 391 2.33 -34.44 8.19
N GLU A 392 2.01 -35.16 7.12
CA GLU A 392 2.99 -35.70 6.17
C GLU A 392 3.72 -34.57 5.44
N ILE A 393 3.02 -33.51 5.04
CA ILE A 393 3.62 -32.32 4.43
C ILE A 393 4.61 -31.67 5.39
N TYR A 394 4.23 -31.49 6.66
CA TYR A 394 5.12 -30.89 7.64
C TYR A 394 6.30 -31.78 8.05
N ALA A 395 6.17 -33.08 7.94
CA ALA A 395 7.22 -34.04 8.23
C ALA A 395 8.16 -34.28 7.02
N HIS A 396 7.76 -33.90 5.83
CA HIS A 396 8.49 -34.12 4.60
C HIS A 396 9.72 -33.23 4.50
N GLU A 397 10.91 -33.83 4.39
CA GLU A 397 12.16 -33.13 4.13
C GLU A 397 12.40 -33.07 2.61
N SER A 398 12.06 -31.93 2.00
CA SER A 398 12.37 -31.73 0.58
C SER A 398 13.86 -31.44 0.36
N LYS A 399 14.41 -31.83 -0.80
CA LYS A 399 15.80 -31.51 -1.18
C LYS A 399 16.06 -30.00 -1.25
N ALA A 400 15.03 -29.22 -1.51
CA ALA A 400 15.09 -27.75 -1.56
C ALA A 400 15.07 -27.14 -0.14
N GLN A 401 14.47 -27.80 0.85
CA GLN A 401 14.37 -27.30 2.22
C GLN A 401 15.73 -27.07 2.87
N VAL A 402 16.66 -27.98 2.69
CA VAL A 402 18.05 -27.85 3.22
C VAL A 402 18.77 -26.66 2.62
N TYR A 403 18.47 -26.32 1.36
CA TYR A 403 18.99 -25.11 0.71
C TYR A 403 18.24 -23.87 1.16
N GLN A 404 16.93 -23.97 1.39
CA GLN A 404 16.07 -22.89 1.82
C GLN A 404 16.30 -22.49 3.28
N GLU A 405 16.59 -23.41 4.19
CA GLU A 405 16.98 -23.08 5.56
C GLU A 405 18.24 -22.22 5.59
N LYS A 406 19.23 -22.53 4.75
CA LYS A 406 20.42 -21.69 4.57
C LYS A 406 20.08 -20.32 3.97
N ILE A 407 19.13 -20.27 3.04
CA ILE A 407 18.64 -18.99 2.49
C ILE A 407 17.86 -18.19 3.54
N VAL A 408 16.99 -18.83 4.34
CA VAL A 408 16.25 -18.18 5.42
C VAL A 408 17.20 -17.61 6.47
N GLU A 409 18.24 -18.34 6.82
CA GLU A 409 19.25 -17.87 7.76
C GLU A 409 20.07 -16.70 7.19
N GLN A 410 20.50 -16.79 5.93
CA GLN A 410 21.16 -15.69 5.22
C GLN A 410 20.24 -14.48 4.99
N VAL A 411 18.96 -14.72 4.73
CA VAL A 411 17.96 -13.69 4.48
C VAL A 411 17.53 -12.99 5.78
N LYS A 412 17.46 -13.69 6.92
CA LYS A 412 17.33 -13.05 8.24
C LYS A 412 18.46 -12.06 8.50
N GLU A 413 19.67 -12.34 8.03
CA GLU A 413 20.81 -11.41 8.13
C GLU A 413 20.72 -10.22 7.15
N VAL A 414 20.09 -10.39 5.99
CA VAL A 414 20.08 -9.41 4.89
C VAL A 414 18.80 -8.54 4.87
N SER A 415 17.68 -9.05 5.38
CA SER A 415 16.34 -8.44 5.20
C SER A 415 16.16 -7.06 5.86
N ASP A 416 17.02 -6.72 6.82
CA ASP A 416 16.94 -5.46 7.53
C ASP A 416 17.86 -4.38 6.95
N SER A 417 18.47 -4.61 5.80
CA SER A 417 19.41 -3.68 5.21
C SER A 417 19.07 -3.30 3.77
N PHE A 418 19.35 -2.04 3.43
CA PHE A 418 19.35 -1.55 2.05
C PHE A 418 20.66 -0.78 1.77
N THR A 419 20.97 -0.60 0.50
CA THR A 419 22.19 0.12 0.10
C THR A 419 21.85 1.58 -0.19
N HIS A 420 22.46 2.50 0.57
CA HIS A 420 22.45 3.93 0.26
C HIS A 420 23.69 4.31 -0.55
N VAL A 421 23.50 5.03 -1.66
CA VAL A 421 24.59 5.61 -2.44
C VAL A 421 24.76 7.05 -1.99
N VAL A 422 25.95 7.38 -1.47
CA VAL A 422 26.27 8.71 -0.95
C VAL A 422 26.19 9.75 -2.05
N LYS A 423 25.38 10.78 -1.86
CA LYS A 423 25.25 11.92 -2.78
C LYS A 423 26.25 13.02 -2.42
N ARG A 424 26.51 13.93 -3.36
CA ARG A 424 27.37 15.10 -3.13
C ARG A 424 26.82 15.95 -1.97
N GLY A 425 27.66 16.22 -0.97
CA GLY A 425 27.29 17.01 0.20
C GLY A 425 26.70 16.20 1.37
N GLU A 426 26.44 14.90 1.20
CA GLU A 426 25.98 14.07 2.32
C GLU A 426 27.14 13.72 3.27
N SER A 427 26.82 13.66 4.56
CA SER A 427 27.70 13.19 5.62
C SER A 427 27.09 11.98 6.32
N LEU A 428 27.88 11.20 7.06
CA LEU A 428 27.32 10.11 7.89
C LEU A 428 26.25 10.62 8.87
N GLY A 429 26.37 11.86 9.34
CA GLY A 429 25.38 12.49 10.22
C GLY A 429 24.05 12.79 9.53
N SER A 430 24.07 13.30 8.29
CA SER A 430 22.86 13.55 7.50
C SER A 430 22.19 12.25 7.09
N ILE A 431 22.97 11.24 6.68
CA ILE A 431 22.46 9.90 6.33
C ILE A 431 21.87 9.21 7.57
N ALA A 432 22.51 9.31 8.73
CA ALA A 432 22.01 8.75 9.98
C ALA A 432 20.64 9.34 10.39
N ARG A 433 20.47 10.67 10.24
CA ARG A 433 19.18 11.35 10.48
C ARG A 433 18.13 10.91 9.48
N LYS A 434 18.46 10.88 8.20
CA LYS A 434 17.53 10.45 7.13
C LYS A 434 16.93 9.06 7.35
N TYR A 435 17.71 8.15 7.93
CA TYR A 435 17.29 6.76 8.13
C TYR A 435 17.02 6.41 9.60
N HIS A 436 16.95 7.40 10.48
CA HIS A 436 16.68 7.24 11.92
C HIS A 436 17.63 6.23 12.62
N VAL A 437 18.90 6.22 12.22
CA VAL A 437 19.95 5.37 12.79
C VAL A 437 21.10 6.21 13.35
N THR A 438 22.01 5.60 14.11
CA THR A 438 23.18 6.32 14.62
C THR A 438 24.36 6.28 13.63
N VAL A 439 25.22 7.30 13.64
CA VAL A 439 26.47 7.29 12.86
C VAL A 439 27.33 6.08 13.24
N SER A 440 27.38 5.71 14.51
CA SER A 440 28.11 4.53 14.99
C SER A 440 27.57 3.23 14.37
N ASN A 441 26.26 3.12 14.17
CA ASN A 441 25.67 1.99 13.50
C ASN A 441 26.08 1.91 12.03
N ILE A 442 26.01 3.03 11.28
CA ILE A 442 26.44 3.06 9.88
C ILE A 442 27.93 2.69 9.76
N LYS A 443 28.77 3.23 10.63
CA LYS A 443 30.21 2.89 10.65
C LYS A 443 30.44 1.41 10.87
N ARG A 444 29.78 0.83 11.87
CA ARG A 444 29.90 -0.60 12.20
C ARG A 444 29.44 -1.51 11.06
N TRP A 445 28.28 -1.21 10.47
CA TRP A 445 27.72 -2.01 9.37
C TRP A 445 28.58 -1.99 8.12
N ASN A 446 29.33 -0.88 7.90
CA ASN A 446 30.18 -0.69 6.72
C ASN A 446 31.68 -0.81 7.03
N LYS A 447 32.04 -1.27 8.23
CA LYS A 447 33.43 -1.41 8.68
C LYS A 447 34.27 -0.12 8.50
N LEU A 448 33.63 1.04 8.66
CA LEU A 448 34.29 2.34 8.49
C LEU A 448 35.10 2.70 9.74
N LYS A 449 36.39 2.90 9.55
CA LYS A 449 37.28 3.34 10.63
C LYS A 449 37.16 4.85 10.92
N ARG A 450 36.87 5.66 9.89
CA ARG A 450 36.73 7.12 9.97
C ARG A 450 35.29 7.54 9.59
N GLU A 451 34.95 8.81 9.81
CA GLU A 451 33.63 9.36 9.44
C GLU A 451 33.60 9.93 8.00
N THR A 452 34.73 9.92 7.33
CA THR A 452 34.85 10.40 5.95
C THR A 452 34.22 9.39 4.99
N ILE A 453 33.31 9.87 4.17
CA ILE A 453 32.66 9.12 3.08
C ILE A 453 32.83 9.89 1.76
N GLN A 454 32.76 9.18 0.65
CA GLN A 454 32.92 9.76 -0.69
C GLN A 454 31.61 9.73 -1.47
N THR A 455 31.37 10.72 -2.31
CA THR A 455 30.24 10.72 -3.25
C THR A 455 30.30 9.46 -4.13
N GLY A 456 29.18 8.77 -4.28
CA GLY A 456 29.10 7.47 -4.98
C GLY A 456 29.41 6.27 -4.11
N GLN A 457 29.92 6.46 -2.89
CA GLN A 457 30.17 5.34 -1.97
C GLN A 457 28.85 4.63 -1.60
N ARG A 458 28.86 3.31 -1.65
CA ARG A 458 27.70 2.47 -1.29
C ARG A 458 27.78 2.11 0.19
N LEU A 459 26.76 2.51 0.96
CA LEU A 459 26.67 2.25 2.39
C LEU A 459 25.50 1.31 2.67
N LYS A 460 25.75 0.22 3.38
CA LYS A 460 24.73 -0.69 3.89
C LYS A 460 24.10 -0.08 5.13
N ILE A 461 22.79 0.12 5.10
CA ILE A 461 22.00 0.71 6.19
C ILE A 461 20.99 -0.33 6.66
N TYR A 462 20.96 -0.62 7.96
CA TYR A 462 19.95 -1.48 8.57
C TYR A 462 18.85 -0.62 9.19
N ARG A 463 17.60 -1.07 9.11
CA ARG A 463 16.47 -0.36 9.70
C ARG A 463 16.52 -0.40 11.23
N SER A 464 16.09 0.70 11.86
CA SER A 464 15.98 0.80 13.32
C SER A 464 14.84 -0.12 13.80
N GLY A 465 15.17 -1.15 14.60
CA GLY A 465 14.18 -2.07 15.16
C GLY A 465 14.50 -3.56 15.03
N ALA A 466 15.47 -3.97 14.22
CA ALA A 466 15.89 -5.36 14.17
C ALA A 466 16.67 -5.76 15.42
N PRO A 467 16.32 -6.86 16.11
CA PRO A 467 17.14 -7.39 17.19
C PRO A 467 18.45 -7.91 16.60
N MET A 468 19.57 -7.37 17.04
CA MET A 468 20.88 -7.84 16.59
C MET A 468 21.16 -9.24 17.12
N ALA A 469 21.29 -10.20 16.21
CA ALA A 469 22.00 -11.45 16.53
C ALA A 469 23.44 -11.10 16.92
N GLN A 470 23.79 -11.41 18.16
CA GLN A 470 25.16 -11.29 18.63
C GLN A 470 26.03 -12.28 17.83
N VAL A 471 26.90 -11.76 17.00
CA VAL A 471 28.00 -12.56 16.45
C VAL A 471 28.90 -12.93 17.63
N SER A 472 28.74 -14.15 18.14
CA SER A 472 29.63 -14.72 19.11
C SER A 472 30.95 -15.10 18.43
N ASN A 473 31.95 -14.26 18.55
CA ASN A 473 33.32 -14.67 18.36
C ASN A 473 33.67 -15.63 19.51
N THR A 474 33.67 -16.91 19.23
CA THR A 474 34.22 -17.94 20.13
C THR A 474 35.72 -17.79 20.17
N THR A 475 36.23 -17.04 21.09
CA THR A 475 37.55 -17.25 21.69
C THR A 475 37.31 -17.63 23.15
N LYS A 476 37.63 -18.90 23.46
CA LYS A 476 37.64 -19.42 24.82
C LYS A 476 38.60 -18.62 25.67
N SER A 477 38.11 -18.01 26.75
CA SER A 477 38.89 -17.81 27.94
C SER A 477 37.96 -17.80 29.16
N ASN A 478 38.22 -18.68 30.07
CA ASN A 478 37.65 -18.77 31.41
C ASN A 478 37.84 -17.49 32.15
N SER A 479 36.78 -16.95 32.81
CA SER A 479 36.87 -16.53 34.21
C SER A 479 35.57 -15.91 34.72
N SER A 480 35.07 -16.53 35.77
CA SER A 480 34.43 -16.01 36.98
C SER A 480 33.58 -14.72 36.92
N SER A 481 32.31 -14.90 37.33
CA SER A 481 31.37 -13.93 37.81
C SER A 481 31.98 -12.85 38.74
N LYS A 482 31.84 -11.58 38.37
CA LYS A 482 31.83 -10.46 39.33
C LYS A 482 30.83 -9.42 38.86
N SER A 483 29.86 -9.10 39.72
CA SER A 483 28.95 -7.99 39.64
C SER A 483 29.74 -6.67 39.53
N SER A 484 29.60 -5.93 38.42
CA SER A 484 30.22 -4.62 38.24
C SER A 484 29.34 -3.52 38.85
N ALA A 485 29.80 -2.92 39.93
CA ALA A 485 29.27 -1.68 40.52
C ALA A 485 29.30 -0.54 39.50
N ALA A 486 28.22 0.24 39.44
CA ALA A 486 28.10 1.40 38.56
C ALA A 486 29.21 2.43 38.84
N THR A 487 30.07 2.69 37.89
CA THR A 487 31.18 3.63 38.02
C THR A 487 30.64 5.06 37.94
N THR A 488 30.63 5.76 39.09
CA THR A 488 30.24 7.18 39.16
C THR A 488 31.44 8.05 38.80
N ARG A 489 31.30 8.95 37.84
CA ARG A 489 32.31 9.96 37.45
C ARG A 489 31.84 11.35 37.86
N THR A 490 32.76 12.22 38.27
CA THR A 490 32.45 13.61 38.58
C THR A 490 32.88 14.50 37.40
N HIS A 491 31.94 15.31 36.89
CA HIS A 491 32.19 16.34 35.89
C HIS A 491 32.18 17.72 36.55
N VAL A 492 33.19 18.56 36.28
CA VAL A 492 33.22 19.95 36.70
C VAL A 492 32.74 20.81 35.54
N VAL A 493 31.65 21.54 35.72
CA VAL A 493 31.03 22.39 34.72
C VAL A 493 31.99 23.49 34.28
N LYS A 494 32.28 23.62 33.00
CA LYS A 494 33.08 24.69 32.43
C LYS A 494 32.18 25.87 32.07
N ARG A 495 32.79 27.08 31.95
CA ARG A 495 32.11 28.31 31.52
C ARG A 495 31.45 28.09 30.14
N GLY A 496 30.14 28.31 30.04
CA GLY A 496 29.35 28.10 28.81
C GLY A 496 28.80 26.68 28.59
N GLU A 497 29.08 25.69 29.47
CA GLU A 497 28.45 24.36 29.36
C GLU A 497 27.02 24.39 29.91
N THR A 498 26.15 23.65 29.26
CA THR A 498 24.75 23.42 29.67
C THR A 498 24.53 21.96 30.05
N LEU A 499 23.47 21.66 30.82
CA LEU A 499 23.11 20.25 31.10
C LEU A 499 22.96 19.42 29.84
N SER A 500 22.47 20.01 28.76
CA SER A 500 22.31 19.33 27.45
C SER A 500 23.65 19.02 26.80
N SER A 501 24.63 19.96 26.86
CA SER A 501 25.97 19.72 26.31
C SER A 501 26.75 18.67 27.12
N ILE A 502 26.60 18.68 28.44
CA ILE A 502 27.22 17.70 29.35
C ILE A 502 26.55 16.32 29.15
N ALA A 503 25.24 16.26 29.05
CA ALA A 503 24.49 15.03 28.80
C ALA A 503 24.94 14.35 27.50
N ARG A 504 25.11 15.15 26.42
CA ARG A 504 25.63 14.68 25.16
C ARG A 504 27.05 14.12 25.23
N LYS A 505 27.92 14.80 26.04
CA LYS A 505 29.30 14.38 26.25
C LYS A 505 29.41 13.02 26.97
N TYR A 506 28.49 12.73 27.88
CA TYR A 506 28.50 11.49 28.69
C TYR A 506 27.47 10.46 28.23
N HIS A 507 26.82 10.68 27.11
CA HIS A 507 25.80 9.78 26.52
C HIS A 507 24.64 9.45 27.48
N CYS A 508 24.13 10.47 28.17
CA CYS A 508 22.98 10.40 29.06
C CYS A 508 21.99 11.53 28.76
N THR A 509 20.84 11.54 29.40
CA THR A 509 19.87 12.63 29.24
C THR A 509 20.09 13.75 30.26
N PRO A 510 19.70 15.01 29.96
CA PRO A 510 19.71 16.09 30.96
C PRO A 510 18.92 15.73 32.22
N ASN A 511 17.86 14.95 32.10
CA ASN A 511 17.05 14.47 33.20
C ASN A 511 17.79 13.46 34.09
N ASP A 512 18.67 12.64 33.50
CA ASP A 512 19.50 11.72 34.30
C ASP A 512 20.50 12.50 35.15
N ILE A 513 21.16 13.52 34.59
CA ILE A 513 22.06 14.38 35.33
C ILE A 513 21.31 15.10 36.47
N LYS A 514 20.10 15.61 36.20
CA LYS A 514 19.25 16.22 37.22
C LYS A 514 18.94 15.25 38.38
N LYS A 515 18.53 14.02 38.04
CA LYS A 515 18.22 12.97 39.05
C LYS A 515 19.44 12.58 39.86
N TRP A 516 20.61 12.39 39.24
CA TRP A 516 21.83 12.00 39.93
C TRP A 516 22.39 13.08 40.87
N ASN A 517 22.01 14.34 40.63
CA ASN A 517 22.51 15.52 41.37
C ASN A 517 21.41 16.28 42.13
N ASN A 518 20.19 15.75 42.20
CA ASN A 518 19.03 16.37 42.87
C ASN A 518 18.76 17.82 42.42
N LEU A 519 18.95 18.12 41.13
CA LEU A 519 18.75 19.46 40.58
C LEU A 519 17.25 19.70 40.30
N LYS A 520 16.69 20.77 40.91
CA LYS A 520 15.29 21.16 40.66
C LYS A 520 15.08 21.90 39.33
N GLY A 521 16.12 22.45 38.73
CA GLY A 521 16.10 23.22 37.49
C GLY A 521 17.17 22.81 36.48
N THR A 522 17.32 23.56 35.39
CA THR A 522 18.33 23.37 34.36
C THR A 522 19.56 24.27 34.52
N ASN A 523 19.52 25.20 35.49
CA ASN A 523 20.60 26.14 35.73
C ASN A 523 21.76 25.46 36.44
N ILE A 524 22.95 25.53 35.88
CA ILE A 524 24.21 25.05 36.42
C ILE A 524 25.25 26.17 36.32
N GLN A 525 26.20 26.21 37.28
CA GLN A 525 27.23 27.25 37.34
C GLN A 525 28.60 26.68 36.97
N ALA A 526 29.44 27.50 36.36
CA ALA A 526 30.84 27.13 36.11
C ALA A 526 31.54 26.81 37.45
N GLY A 527 32.28 25.69 37.46
CA GLY A 527 32.90 25.14 38.67
C GLY A 527 32.02 24.15 39.43
N GLN A 528 30.73 24.04 39.13
CA GLN A 528 29.83 23.09 39.79
C GLN A 528 30.23 21.64 39.48
N LYS A 529 30.28 20.79 40.50
CA LYS A 529 30.61 19.37 40.36
C LYS A 529 29.33 18.56 40.18
N LEU A 530 29.20 17.86 39.05
CA LEU A 530 28.05 17.00 38.73
C LEU A 530 28.47 15.53 38.75
N LYS A 531 27.71 14.70 39.45
CA LYS A 531 27.86 13.24 39.43
C LYS A 531 27.23 12.68 38.14
N ILE A 532 28.00 11.92 37.40
CA ILE A 532 27.58 11.22 36.19
C ILE A 532 27.72 9.72 36.42
N LYS A 533 26.60 8.98 36.35
CA LYS A 533 26.58 7.52 36.48
C LYS A 533 26.63 6.91 35.10
N LYS A 534 27.43 5.85 34.91
CA LYS A 534 27.51 5.12 33.65
C LYS A 534 26.80 3.79 33.81
#